data_dd2e9b91c4c09461e424af5910fe8bf7
#
_entry.id   dd2e9b91c4c09461e424af5910fe8bf7
#
_cell.length_a   1.000
_cell.length_b   1.000
_cell.length_c   1.000
_cell.angle_alpha   90.00
_cell.angle_beta   90.00
_cell.angle_gamma   90.00
#
_symmetry.space_group_name_H-M   'P 1'
#
loop_
_entity.id
_entity.type
_entity.pdbx_description
1 polymer ?
#
loop_
_entity_poly.entity_id
_entity_poly.type
_entity_poly.pdbx_seq_one_letter_code
_entity_poly.pdbx_strand_id
1 'polypeptide(L)'
;MGFCLVLKIFLTSRCTISLTYLLCKIEIQYTMRRSKKNLKENDLLIEEVRYTGEIDNPTEIKVIQYDEAGWSEKELHPDKLPAFEEGGVKWIRVNGLNDVKWITQLANRIHLPQLGLQDVLQPQIIARIEAYDDLLQVNMKHHVFSETGKIETEQVTIILGRGFVVSFQETDNHLFEDIIKAIEVNTVKIRSRQADYLFLLLVNHLLAVYVDHMNKLEDIYEAFEDKLLDSYNTDDNFLTQLKIQRARYQTIKQSILPLKDGFYKIRENEDELFSQKDMIYINAVYEQFNYLTQSLEVCRESFDVLVNLYISNNDLRMNEIMKRLTVITAVFIPLTFLVGVWGMNYEHMPELKLTFGYLIAWVIMLLVGMGTWWFMRSRKWY
;
A
#
# COMPACT_ATOMS: atom_id res chain seq x y z
N MET A 1 -40.64 -23.32 24.24
CA MET A 1 -40.15 -23.11 22.88
C MET A 1 -39.34 -21.81 22.66
N GLY A 2 -39.48 -20.81 23.55
CA GLY A 2 -38.76 -19.52 23.43
C GLY A 2 -37.27 -19.53 23.83
N PHE A 3 -36.86 -20.43 24.70
CA PHE A 3 -35.48 -20.48 25.24
C PHE A 3 -34.48 -21.03 24.22
N CYS A 4 -34.90 -21.86 23.30
CA CYS A 4 -34.05 -22.47 22.28
C CYS A 4 -33.70 -21.48 21.14
N LEU A 5 -34.54 -20.45 20.90
CA LEU A 5 -34.29 -19.44 19.86
C LEU A 5 -33.28 -18.40 20.31
N VAL A 6 -33.26 -18.02 21.58
CA VAL A 6 -32.29 -17.05 22.15
C VAL A 6 -30.91 -17.67 22.23
N LEU A 7 -30.80 -18.96 22.58
CA LEU A 7 -29.51 -19.66 22.60
C LEU A 7 -28.92 -19.85 21.18
N LYS A 8 -29.78 -20.04 20.18
CA LYS A 8 -29.36 -20.17 18.78
C LYS A 8 -28.80 -18.86 18.21
N ILE A 9 -29.37 -17.71 18.60
CA ILE A 9 -28.87 -16.37 18.20
C ILE A 9 -27.51 -16.07 18.89
N PHE A 10 -27.34 -16.52 20.15
CA PHE A 10 -26.09 -16.30 20.90
C PHE A 10 -24.92 -17.17 20.41
N LEU A 11 -25.21 -18.39 19.95
CA LEU A 11 -24.20 -19.30 19.42
C LEU A 11 -23.80 -18.94 17.98
N THR A 12 -24.70 -18.38 17.16
CA THR A 12 -24.38 -17.97 15.79
C THR A 12 -23.53 -16.70 15.73
N SER A 13 -23.71 -15.74 16.65
CA SER A 13 -22.93 -14.49 16.63
C SER A 13 -21.46 -14.67 17.07
N ARG A 14 -21.17 -15.54 18.05
CA ARG A 14 -19.80 -15.86 18.44
C ARG A 14 -19.07 -16.74 17.43
N CYS A 15 -19.78 -17.65 16.76
CA CYS A 15 -19.20 -18.50 15.72
C CYS A 15 -18.89 -17.72 14.44
N THR A 16 -19.73 -16.73 14.06
CA THR A 16 -19.48 -15.91 12.86
C THR A 16 -18.31 -14.96 13.02
N ILE A 17 -18.10 -14.35 14.19
CA ILE A 17 -16.95 -13.47 14.46
C ILE A 17 -15.65 -14.27 14.49
N SER A 18 -15.64 -15.46 15.09
CA SER A 18 -14.49 -16.35 15.07
C SER A 18 -14.21 -16.93 13.68
N LEU A 19 -15.24 -17.24 12.90
CA LEU A 19 -15.11 -17.76 11.54
C LEU A 19 -14.62 -16.68 10.56
N THR A 20 -15.12 -15.45 10.67
CA THR A 20 -14.65 -14.31 9.86
C THR A 20 -13.21 -13.94 10.20
N TYR A 21 -12.80 -14.04 11.48
CA TYR A 21 -11.42 -13.82 11.88
C TYR A 21 -10.49 -14.95 11.35
N LEU A 22 -10.96 -16.20 11.38
CA LEU A 22 -10.24 -17.36 10.84
C LEU A 22 -10.17 -17.30 9.31
N LEU A 23 -11.28 -16.94 8.62
CA LEU A 23 -11.33 -16.76 7.17
C LEU A 23 -10.45 -15.58 6.73
N CYS A 24 -10.46 -14.47 7.45
CA CYS A 24 -9.57 -13.33 7.18
C CYS A 24 -8.10 -13.72 7.38
N LYS A 25 -7.77 -14.54 8.38
CA LYS A 25 -6.42 -15.07 8.60
C LYS A 25 -6.00 -16.07 7.52
N ILE A 26 -6.92 -16.90 7.04
CA ILE A 26 -6.70 -17.87 5.95
C ILE A 26 -6.56 -17.14 4.60
N GLU A 27 -7.37 -16.11 4.32
CA GLU A 27 -7.26 -15.31 3.09
C GLU A 27 -5.99 -14.47 3.07
N ILE A 28 -5.55 -13.92 4.22
CA ILE A 28 -4.27 -13.21 4.34
C ILE A 28 -3.10 -14.19 4.08
N GLN A 29 -3.20 -15.42 4.57
CA GLN A 29 -2.20 -16.46 4.33
C GLN A 29 -2.22 -16.96 2.87
N TYR A 30 -3.38 -16.94 2.21
CA TYR A 30 -3.52 -17.35 0.80
C TYR A 30 -3.03 -16.27 -0.17
N THR A 31 -3.24 -14.97 0.13
CA THR A 31 -2.74 -13.86 -0.68
C THR A 31 -1.22 -13.70 -0.54
N MET A 32 -0.67 -13.94 0.68
CA MET A 32 0.80 -13.97 0.85
C MET A 32 1.47 -15.19 0.20
N ARG A 33 0.73 -16.30 -0.04
CA ARG A 33 1.27 -17.48 -0.72
C ARG A 33 1.39 -17.32 -2.24
N ARG A 34 0.70 -16.36 -2.88
CA ARG A 34 0.74 -16.17 -4.33
C ARG A 34 2.00 -15.47 -4.86
N SER A 35 2.82 -14.90 -3.98
CA SER A 35 4.11 -14.29 -4.36
C SER A 35 5.33 -15.17 -4.06
N LYS A 36 5.18 -16.47 -3.87
CA LYS A 36 6.34 -17.37 -3.89
C LYS A 36 6.68 -17.67 -5.36
N LYS A 37 7.58 -16.85 -5.92
CA LYS A 37 8.31 -17.15 -7.14
C LYS A 37 8.72 -18.62 -7.09
N ASN A 38 8.30 -19.42 -8.05
CA ASN A 38 8.85 -20.74 -8.26
C ASN A 38 10.31 -20.58 -8.74
N LEU A 39 11.24 -20.41 -7.82
CA LEU A 39 12.68 -20.48 -8.07
C LEU A 39 13.02 -21.92 -8.44
N LYS A 40 12.63 -22.35 -9.62
CA LYS A 40 12.92 -23.71 -10.14
C LYS A 40 14.17 -23.74 -11.01
N GLU A 41 14.68 -22.57 -11.43
CA GLU A 41 15.86 -22.46 -12.27
C GLU A 41 16.91 -21.63 -11.53
N ASN A 42 18.17 -22.03 -11.65
CA ASN A 42 19.28 -21.27 -11.14
C ASN A 42 19.52 -20.09 -12.10
N ASP A 43 19.12 -18.87 -11.69
CA ASP A 43 19.22 -17.67 -12.52
C ASP A 43 20.63 -17.42 -13.06
N LEU A 44 21.68 -17.96 -12.40
CA LEU A 44 23.06 -17.86 -12.86
C LEU A 44 23.43 -18.82 -14.01
N LEU A 45 22.56 -19.76 -14.35
CA LEU A 45 22.77 -20.76 -15.42
C LEU A 45 21.90 -20.50 -16.66
N ILE A 46 21.19 -19.37 -16.70
CA ILE A 46 20.33 -19.02 -17.84
C ILE A 46 21.21 -18.50 -18.99
N GLU A 47 21.29 -19.26 -20.08
CA GLU A 47 21.99 -18.86 -21.29
C GLU A 47 21.18 -17.87 -22.15
N GLU A 48 19.86 -17.99 -22.18
CA GLU A 48 18.96 -17.13 -22.95
C GLU A 48 18.12 -16.23 -22.05
N VAL A 49 18.30 -14.92 -22.19
CA VAL A 49 17.50 -13.92 -21.48
C VAL A 49 16.15 -13.78 -22.16
N ARG A 50 15.05 -13.76 -21.36
CA ARG A 50 13.69 -13.58 -21.83
C ARG A 50 12.98 -12.47 -21.07
N TYR A 51 12.11 -11.76 -21.77
CA TYR A 51 11.18 -10.87 -21.10
C TYR A 51 10.11 -11.69 -20.38
N THR A 52 9.94 -11.42 -19.08
CA THR A 52 9.00 -12.16 -18.21
C THR A 52 7.82 -11.31 -17.76
N GLY A 53 7.70 -10.07 -18.25
CA GLY A 53 6.57 -9.18 -17.98
C GLY A 53 5.28 -9.62 -18.69
N GLU A 54 4.18 -9.01 -18.26
CA GLU A 54 2.84 -9.28 -18.83
C GLU A 54 2.42 -8.21 -19.85
N ILE A 55 3.23 -7.16 -20.05
CA ILE A 55 2.90 -6.02 -20.88
C ILE A 55 3.41 -6.27 -22.30
N ASP A 56 2.48 -6.31 -23.25
CA ASP A 56 2.78 -6.50 -24.68
C ASP A 56 2.82 -5.13 -25.39
N ASN A 57 3.96 -4.44 -25.29
CA ASN A 57 4.20 -3.16 -25.96
C ASN A 57 5.33 -3.29 -26.99
N PRO A 58 5.17 -2.76 -28.21
CA PRO A 58 6.25 -2.74 -29.20
C PRO A 58 7.45 -1.96 -28.64
N THR A 59 8.65 -2.43 -28.92
CA THR A 59 9.87 -1.77 -28.48
C THR A 59 10.18 -0.57 -29.36
N GLU A 60 10.19 0.61 -28.76
CA GLU A 60 10.60 1.87 -29.40
C GLU A 60 11.86 2.40 -28.70
N ILE A 61 12.86 2.80 -29.47
CA ILE A 61 14.07 3.43 -28.92
C ILE A 61 14.23 4.84 -29.49
N LYS A 62 14.28 5.81 -28.57
CA LYS A 62 14.52 7.21 -28.90
C LYS A 62 15.81 7.67 -28.23
N VAL A 63 16.62 8.47 -28.91
CA VAL A 63 17.83 9.08 -28.34
C VAL A 63 17.66 10.58 -28.30
N ILE A 64 17.79 11.13 -27.11
CA ILE A 64 17.89 12.55 -26.86
C ILE A 64 19.37 12.86 -26.66
N GLN A 65 19.96 13.64 -27.55
CA GLN A 65 21.31 14.11 -27.43
C GLN A 65 21.30 15.62 -27.17
N TYR A 66 22.08 16.06 -26.21
CA TYR A 66 22.17 17.48 -25.89
C TYR A 66 23.58 17.89 -25.46
N ASP A 67 23.90 19.14 -25.71
CA ASP A 67 25.09 19.86 -25.27
C ASP A 67 24.70 21.34 -24.98
N GLU A 68 25.67 22.16 -24.62
CA GLU A 68 25.44 23.59 -24.37
C GLU A 68 24.84 24.34 -25.58
N ALA A 69 25.11 23.90 -26.81
CA ALA A 69 24.68 24.55 -28.02
C ALA A 69 23.25 24.19 -28.42
N GLY A 70 22.80 22.96 -28.09
CA GLY A 70 21.49 22.54 -28.54
C GLY A 70 21.08 21.15 -28.02
N TRP A 71 19.95 20.70 -28.54
CA TRP A 71 19.43 19.35 -28.31
C TRP A 71 18.80 18.77 -29.57
N SER A 72 18.72 17.46 -29.66
CA SER A 72 18.04 16.75 -30.75
C SER A 72 17.45 15.46 -30.23
N GLU A 73 16.26 15.11 -30.72
CA GLU A 73 15.64 13.79 -30.51
C GLU A 73 15.61 13.04 -31.84
N LYS A 74 15.99 11.77 -31.81
CA LYS A 74 15.99 10.89 -32.98
C LYS A 74 15.49 9.52 -32.58
N GLU A 75 14.61 8.96 -33.42
CA GLU A 75 14.24 7.56 -33.33
C GLU A 75 15.39 6.69 -33.87
N LEU A 76 15.72 5.65 -33.13
CA LEU A 76 16.77 4.70 -33.52
C LEU A 76 16.18 3.45 -34.15
N HIS A 77 16.82 3.03 -35.24
CA HIS A 77 16.62 1.68 -35.78
C HIS A 77 17.72 0.74 -35.27
N PRO A 78 17.42 -0.59 -35.15
CA PRO A 78 18.36 -1.58 -34.61
C PRO A 78 19.77 -1.54 -35.23
N ASP A 79 19.85 -1.18 -36.50
CA ASP A 79 21.09 -1.18 -37.27
C ASP A 79 21.97 0.06 -37.07
N LYS A 80 21.49 1.10 -36.33
CA LYS A 80 22.17 2.39 -36.22
C LYS A 80 22.28 2.86 -34.77
N LEU A 81 22.97 2.09 -33.94
CA LEU A 81 23.29 2.54 -32.59
C LEU A 81 24.35 3.68 -32.62
N PRO A 82 24.14 4.77 -31.86
CA PRO A 82 25.07 5.89 -31.84
C PRO A 82 26.40 5.49 -31.22
N ALA A 83 27.49 6.16 -31.62
CA ALA A 83 28.72 6.11 -30.89
C ALA A 83 28.54 6.84 -29.54
N PHE A 84 28.92 6.22 -28.44
CA PHE A 84 28.70 6.79 -27.09
C PHE A 84 29.75 7.79 -26.67
N GLU A 85 30.92 7.79 -27.32
CA GLU A 85 32.12 8.52 -26.92
C GLU A 85 32.19 9.97 -27.44
N GLU A 86 31.32 10.41 -28.38
CA GLU A 86 31.40 11.72 -28.99
C GLU A 86 30.18 12.60 -28.79
N GLY A 87 30.37 13.87 -28.42
CA GLY A 87 29.43 14.97 -28.60
C GLY A 87 28.26 15.07 -27.61
N GLY A 88 28.54 15.47 -26.36
CA GLY A 88 27.50 15.80 -25.40
C GLY A 88 26.87 14.59 -24.67
N VAL A 89 25.85 14.84 -23.88
CA VAL A 89 25.13 13.79 -23.14
C VAL A 89 24.11 13.10 -24.03
N LYS A 90 24.05 11.78 -23.96
CA LYS A 90 23.09 10.97 -24.70
C LYS A 90 22.15 10.24 -23.73
N TRP A 91 20.88 10.51 -23.89
CA TRP A 91 19.82 9.77 -23.17
C TRP A 91 19.09 8.84 -24.13
N ILE A 92 19.24 7.54 -23.92
CA ILE A 92 18.59 6.50 -24.71
C ILE A 92 17.36 6.05 -23.93
N ARG A 93 16.18 6.26 -24.52
CA ARG A 93 14.90 5.86 -23.96
C ARG A 93 14.43 4.62 -24.69
N VAL A 94 14.20 3.55 -23.95
CA VAL A 94 13.68 2.28 -24.44
C VAL A 94 12.30 2.08 -23.83
N ASN A 95 11.26 2.20 -24.63
CA ASN A 95 9.87 1.95 -24.24
C ASN A 95 9.40 0.65 -24.89
N GLY A 96 8.81 -0.26 -24.08
CA GLY A 96 8.49 -1.62 -24.50
C GLY A 96 9.71 -2.55 -24.46
N LEU A 97 9.55 -3.74 -23.89
CA LEU A 97 10.65 -4.69 -23.67
C LEU A 97 10.49 -6.00 -24.47
N ASN A 98 9.62 -6.02 -25.49
CA ASN A 98 9.31 -7.25 -26.23
C ASN A 98 10.38 -7.65 -27.23
N ASP A 99 11.10 -6.69 -27.83
CA ASP A 99 12.20 -7.02 -28.73
C ASP A 99 13.51 -7.27 -27.95
N VAL A 100 13.57 -8.45 -27.32
CA VAL A 100 14.72 -8.89 -26.54
C VAL A 100 16.01 -8.86 -27.35
N LYS A 101 15.94 -9.13 -28.68
CA LYS A 101 17.14 -9.15 -29.54
C LYS A 101 17.74 -7.76 -29.63
N TRP A 102 16.91 -6.76 -29.88
CA TRP A 102 17.38 -5.38 -30.00
C TRP A 102 17.92 -4.86 -28.67
N ILE A 103 17.18 -5.13 -27.57
CA ILE A 103 17.63 -4.79 -26.21
C ILE A 103 18.98 -5.46 -25.89
N THR A 104 19.16 -6.74 -26.27
CA THR A 104 20.44 -7.45 -26.07
C THR A 104 21.59 -6.81 -26.89
N GLN A 105 21.31 -6.37 -28.12
CA GLN A 105 22.31 -5.67 -28.92
C GLN A 105 22.71 -4.32 -28.27
N LEU A 106 21.73 -3.56 -27.77
CA LEU A 106 22.01 -2.33 -27.02
C LEU A 106 22.81 -2.61 -25.75
N ALA A 107 22.42 -3.62 -24.97
CA ALA A 107 23.12 -4.04 -23.75
C ALA A 107 24.58 -4.40 -24.02
N ASN A 108 24.82 -5.19 -25.05
CA ASN A 108 26.20 -5.55 -25.46
C ASN A 108 27.01 -4.32 -25.87
N ARG A 109 26.38 -3.34 -26.53
CA ARG A 109 27.05 -2.11 -26.99
C ARG A 109 27.47 -1.21 -25.84
N ILE A 110 26.68 -1.17 -24.75
CA ILE A 110 27.00 -0.41 -23.52
C ILE A 110 27.81 -1.24 -22.52
N HIS A 111 28.21 -2.46 -22.85
CA HIS A 111 28.91 -3.41 -21.98
C HIS A 111 28.14 -3.77 -20.71
N LEU A 112 26.80 -3.82 -20.80
CA LEU A 112 25.96 -4.25 -19.67
C LEU A 112 26.16 -5.75 -19.42
N PRO A 113 26.52 -6.17 -18.20
CA PRO A 113 26.62 -7.59 -17.86
C PRO A 113 25.29 -8.33 -18.05
N GLN A 114 25.37 -9.63 -18.33
CA GLN A 114 24.18 -10.46 -18.55
C GLN A 114 23.20 -10.42 -17.37
N LEU A 115 23.71 -10.33 -16.13
CA LEU A 115 22.87 -10.18 -14.94
C LEU A 115 22.08 -8.85 -14.97
N GLY A 116 22.71 -7.76 -15.37
CA GLY A 116 22.04 -6.46 -15.55
C GLY A 116 20.96 -6.50 -16.63
N LEU A 117 21.23 -7.19 -17.75
CA LEU A 117 20.23 -7.40 -18.79
C LEU A 117 19.05 -8.26 -18.32
N GLN A 118 19.30 -9.30 -17.52
CA GLN A 118 18.23 -10.10 -16.90
C GLN A 118 17.35 -9.23 -16.01
N ASP A 119 17.93 -8.32 -15.24
CA ASP A 119 17.18 -7.40 -14.40
C ASP A 119 16.28 -6.45 -15.19
N VAL A 120 16.75 -5.97 -16.33
CA VAL A 120 15.91 -5.14 -17.24
C VAL A 120 14.71 -5.93 -17.75
N LEU A 121 14.90 -7.20 -18.11
CA LEU A 121 13.88 -8.03 -18.76
C LEU A 121 13.01 -8.84 -17.77
N GLN A 122 13.28 -8.73 -16.47
CA GLN A 122 12.51 -9.38 -15.41
C GLN A 122 11.82 -8.36 -14.48
N PRO A 123 10.69 -7.78 -14.88
CA PRO A 123 10.05 -6.70 -14.11
C PRO A 123 9.50 -7.13 -12.75
N GLN A 124 9.63 -8.39 -12.36
CA GLN A 124 9.20 -8.88 -11.05
C GLN A 124 10.30 -8.83 -9.97
N ILE A 125 11.51 -8.41 -10.32
CA ILE A 125 12.60 -8.29 -9.34
C ILE A 125 12.35 -7.16 -8.33
N ILE A 126 13.00 -7.27 -7.18
CA ILE A 126 12.97 -6.24 -6.14
C ILE A 126 13.76 -5.02 -6.63
N ALA A 127 13.27 -3.82 -6.29
CA ALA A 127 14.01 -2.58 -6.54
C ALA A 127 15.42 -2.67 -5.93
N ARG A 128 16.43 -2.35 -6.70
CA ARG A 128 17.83 -2.46 -6.27
C ARG A 128 18.76 -1.58 -7.08
N ILE A 129 19.96 -1.39 -6.57
CA ILE A 129 21.04 -0.67 -7.22
C ILE A 129 22.22 -1.62 -7.35
N GLU A 130 22.77 -1.72 -8.56
CA GLU A 130 23.92 -2.55 -8.88
C GLU A 130 24.96 -1.69 -9.55
N ALA A 131 26.17 -1.68 -8.96
CA ALA A 131 27.33 -1.03 -9.54
C ALA A 131 28.19 -2.07 -10.30
N TYR A 132 28.52 -1.76 -11.53
CA TYR A 132 29.44 -2.49 -12.39
C TYR A 132 30.67 -1.61 -12.66
N ASP A 133 31.71 -2.13 -13.27
CA ASP A 133 32.98 -1.41 -13.46
C ASP A 133 32.84 0.01 -14.06
N ASP A 134 32.03 0.16 -15.11
CA ASP A 134 31.80 1.44 -15.80
C ASP A 134 30.32 1.83 -15.88
N LEU A 135 29.43 1.11 -15.18
CA LEU A 135 27.99 1.33 -15.22
C LEU A 135 27.38 1.28 -13.83
N LEU A 136 26.40 2.12 -13.61
CA LEU A 136 25.53 2.07 -12.44
C LEU A 136 24.10 1.82 -12.89
N GLN A 137 23.50 0.73 -12.44
CA GLN A 137 22.14 0.35 -12.75
C GLN A 137 21.24 0.53 -11.54
N VAL A 138 20.12 1.22 -11.72
CA VAL A 138 19.07 1.37 -10.71
C VAL A 138 17.78 0.80 -11.26
N ASN A 139 17.23 -0.19 -10.56
CA ASN A 139 15.93 -0.78 -10.84
C ASN A 139 14.91 -0.21 -9.86
N MET A 140 13.99 0.61 -10.34
CA MET A 140 12.92 1.23 -9.56
C MET A 140 11.56 0.69 -10.00
N LYS A 141 10.52 0.97 -9.22
CA LYS A 141 9.14 0.63 -9.56
C LYS A 141 8.32 1.90 -9.71
N HIS A 142 7.57 2.00 -10.77
CA HIS A 142 6.53 3.00 -10.91
C HIS A 142 5.19 2.36 -10.56
N HIS A 143 4.47 2.95 -9.60
CA HIS A 143 3.19 2.44 -9.13
C HIS A 143 2.07 3.38 -9.52
N VAL A 144 0.99 2.81 -10.05
CA VAL A 144 -0.27 3.52 -10.30
C VAL A 144 -1.34 2.90 -9.41
N PHE A 145 -1.90 3.70 -8.50
CA PHE A 145 -2.93 3.28 -7.57
C PHE A 145 -4.31 3.69 -8.06
N SER A 146 -5.14 2.70 -8.42
CA SER A 146 -6.54 2.93 -8.78
C SER A 146 -7.40 3.14 -7.54
N GLU A 147 -8.49 3.90 -7.66
CA GLU A 147 -9.50 4.05 -6.60
C GLU A 147 -10.15 2.72 -6.20
N THR A 148 -10.25 1.78 -7.12
CA THR A 148 -10.77 0.43 -6.86
C THR A 148 -9.85 -0.46 -6.04
N GLY A 149 -8.64 0.02 -5.69
CA GLY A 149 -7.63 -0.73 -4.94
C GLY A 149 -6.71 -1.59 -5.80
N LYS A 150 -6.84 -1.53 -7.14
CA LYS A 150 -5.88 -2.18 -8.03
C LYS A 150 -4.55 -1.41 -7.99
N ILE A 151 -3.46 -2.15 -7.87
CA ILE A 151 -2.09 -1.63 -7.92
C ILE A 151 -1.48 -2.12 -9.22
N GLU A 152 -1.17 -1.21 -10.12
CA GLU A 152 -0.40 -1.49 -11.32
C GLU A 152 1.04 -1.08 -11.05
N THR A 153 1.97 -1.97 -11.36
CA THR A 153 3.39 -1.76 -11.09
C THR A 153 4.16 -2.00 -12.35
N GLU A 154 4.92 -1.02 -12.76
CA GLU A 154 5.84 -1.06 -13.90
C GLU A 154 7.27 -0.97 -13.38
N GLN A 155 8.19 -1.68 -14.02
CA GLN A 155 9.61 -1.53 -13.76
C GLN A 155 10.19 -0.42 -14.61
N VAL A 156 10.98 0.44 -13.97
CA VAL A 156 11.79 1.45 -14.61
C VAL A 156 13.25 1.17 -14.24
N THR A 157 14.06 0.83 -15.24
CA THR A 157 15.50 0.64 -15.06
C THR A 157 16.25 1.82 -15.66
N ILE A 158 17.13 2.42 -14.87
CA ILE A 158 17.97 3.56 -15.31
C ILE A 158 19.42 3.13 -15.17
N ILE A 159 20.18 3.26 -16.26
CA ILE A 159 21.59 2.91 -16.31
C ILE A 159 22.39 4.17 -16.60
N LEU A 160 23.35 4.49 -15.75
CA LEU A 160 24.34 5.54 -15.95
C LEU A 160 25.62 4.92 -16.49
N GLY A 161 26.16 5.50 -17.54
CA GLY A 161 27.49 5.23 -18.06
C GLY A 161 28.25 6.52 -18.36
N ARG A 162 29.49 6.41 -18.78
CA ARG A 162 30.34 7.58 -19.10
C ARG A 162 29.77 8.34 -20.30
N GLY A 163 29.13 9.49 -20.04
CA GLY A 163 28.55 10.36 -21.05
C GLY A 163 27.16 9.97 -21.57
N PHE A 164 26.55 8.92 -21.03
CA PHE A 164 25.21 8.52 -21.44
C PHE A 164 24.36 8.02 -20.28
N VAL A 165 23.04 8.06 -20.48
CA VAL A 165 22.05 7.43 -19.62
C VAL A 165 21.12 6.57 -20.50
N VAL A 166 20.75 5.39 -20.02
CA VAL A 166 19.74 4.56 -20.67
C VAL A 166 18.58 4.35 -19.70
N SER A 167 17.36 4.61 -20.15
CA SER A 167 16.17 4.28 -19.37
C SER A 167 15.33 3.22 -20.09
N PHE A 168 14.93 2.17 -19.38
CA PHE A 168 14.06 1.11 -19.85
C PHE A 168 12.73 1.19 -19.10
N GLN A 169 11.63 1.17 -19.86
CA GLN A 169 10.27 1.20 -19.37
C GLN A 169 9.43 0.13 -20.09
N GLU A 170 8.47 -0.48 -19.42
CA GLU A 170 7.56 -1.45 -20.05
C GLU A 170 6.50 -0.76 -20.90
N THR A 171 6.12 0.48 -20.52
CA THR A 171 5.10 1.29 -21.22
C THR A 171 5.63 2.67 -21.57
N ASP A 172 5.02 3.31 -22.58
CA ASP A 172 5.23 4.74 -22.83
C ASP A 172 4.18 5.54 -22.04
N ASN A 173 4.39 5.67 -20.74
CA ASN A 173 3.48 6.35 -19.82
C ASN A 173 3.80 7.84 -19.62
N HIS A 174 4.59 8.43 -20.49
CA HIS A 174 5.01 9.84 -20.44
C HIS A 174 5.67 10.26 -19.12
N LEU A 175 6.20 9.29 -18.35
CA LEU A 175 6.77 9.49 -17.02
C LEU A 175 7.84 10.58 -16.96
N PHE A 176 8.67 10.72 -18.00
CA PHE A 176 9.78 11.65 -18.04
C PHE A 176 9.58 12.85 -18.99
N GLU A 177 8.35 13.14 -19.41
CA GLU A 177 8.09 14.26 -20.33
C GLU A 177 8.53 15.61 -19.77
N ASP A 178 8.39 15.84 -18.48
CA ASP A 178 8.80 17.09 -17.85
C ASP A 178 10.33 17.28 -17.94
N ILE A 179 11.09 16.19 -17.88
CA ILE A 179 12.55 16.22 -18.04
C ILE A 179 12.91 16.52 -19.50
N ILE A 180 12.18 15.94 -20.46
CA ILE A 180 12.38 16.24 -21.89
C ILE A 180 12.13 17.72 -22.14
N LYS A 181 11.01 18.25 -21.65
CA LYS A 181 10.70 19.70 -21.75
C LYS A 181 11.77 20.56 -21.08
N ALA A 182 12.30 20.12 -19.93
CA ALA A 182 13.39 20.83 -19.26
C ALA A 182 14.68 20.87 -20.11
N ILE A 183 15.00 19.79 -20.83
CA ILE A 183 16.12 19.76 -21.79
C ILE A 183 15.83 20.68 -22.97
N GLU A 184 14.62 20.65 -23.51
CA GLU A 184 14.18 21.48 -24.65
C GLU A 184 14.30 22.97 -24.33
N VAL A 185 13.79 23.43 -23.19
CA VAL A 185 13.80 24.83 -22.75
C VAL A 185 15.13 25.22 -22.10
N ASN A 186 16.01 24.27 -21.80
CA ASN A 186 17.25 24.44 -21.03
C ASN A 186 17.01 24.97 -19.62
N THR A 187 16.01 24.44 -18.94
CA THR A 187 15.68 24.80 -17.54
C THR A 187 16.88 24.50 -16.63
N VAL A 188 17.20 25.40 -15.70
CA VAL A 188 18.32 25.27 -14.73
C VAL A 188 19.67 24.99 -15.40
N LYS A 189 19.82 25.33 -16.68
CA LYS A 189 21.02 25.04 -17.50
C LYS A 189 21.35 23.55 -17.58
N ILE A 190 20.35 22.69 -17.68
CA ILE A 190 20.50 21.23 -17.75
C ILE A 190 21.46 20.80 -18.86
N ARG A 191 21.49 21.52 -20.00
CA ARG A 191 22.36 21.19 -21.13
C ARG A 191 23.84 21.38 -20.86
N SER A 192 24.22 22.16 -19.83
CA SER A 192 25.62 22.31 -19.39
C SER A 192 26.06 21.26 -18.34
N ARG A 193 25.16 20.33 -18.02
CA ARG A 193 25.43 19.25 -17.06
C ARG A 193 25.77 17.96 -17.76
N GLN A 194 26.43 17.05 -17.02
CA GLN A 194 26.83 15.73 -17.54
C GLN A 194 25.76 14.65 -17.34
N ALA A 195 26.06 13.42 -17.73
CA ALA A 195 25.12 12.30 -17.67
C ALA A 195 24.74 11.91 -16.24
N ASP A 196 25.65 12.07 -15.27
CA ASP A 196 25.42 11.85 -13.84
C ASP A 196 24.30 12.75 -13.29
N TYR A 197 24.29 14.03 -13.67
CA TYR A 197 23.18 14.92 -13.30
C TYR A 197 21.84 14.48 -13.89
N LEU A 198 21.80 14.07 -15.17
CA LEU A 198 20.59 13.56 -15.80
C LEU A 198 20.09 12.30 -15.09
N PHE A 199 21.00 11.38 -14.77
CA PHE A 199 20.66 10.16 -14.02
C PHE A 199 20.01 10.49 -12.68
N LEU A 200 20.62 11.39 -11.90
CA LEU A 200 20.07 11.83 -10.62
C LEU A 200 18.71 12.51 -10.77
N LEU A 201 18.51 13.27 -11.84
CA LEU A 201 17.25 13.92 -12.15
C LEU A 201 16.14 12.91 -12.44
N LEU A 202 16.42 11.85 -13.21
CA LEU A 202 15.47 10.76 -13.49
C LEU A 202 15.11 9.99 -12.22
N VAL A 203 16.10 9.66 -11.39
CA VAL A 203 15.86 9.00 -10.10
C VAL A 203 15.03 9.90 -9.17
N ASN A 204 15.40 11.18 -9.08
CA ASN A 204 14.69 12.15 -8.25
C ASN A 204 13.23 12.34 -8.67
N HIS A 205 12.95 12.29 -9.98
CA HIS A 205 11.59 12.35 -10.49
C HIS A 205 10.74 11.18 -10.01
N LEU A 206 11.27 9.96 -10.05
CA LEU A 206 10.59 8.77 -9.50
C LEU A 206 10.40 8.85 -7.98
N LEU A 207 11.37 9.40 -7.25
CA LEU A 207 11.22 9.64 -5.82
C LEU A 207 10.12 10.65 -5.51
N ALA A 208 9.97 11.70 -6.34
CA ALA A 208 8.88 12.67 -6.21
C ALA A 208 7.49 12.01 -6.37
N VAL A 209 7.37 11.02 -7.26
CA VAL A 209 6.13 10.22 -7.38
C VAL A 209 5.85 9.43 -6.10
N TYR A 210 6.88 8.85 -5.47
CA TYR A 210 6.70 8.17 -4.19
C TYR A 210 6.31 9.14 -3.06
N VAL A 211 6.86 10.35 -3.04
CA VAL A 211 6.47 11.39 -2.07
C VAL A 211 4.98 11.74 -2.25
N ASP A 212 4.51 11.96 -3.47
CA ASP A 212 3.10 12.22 -3.75
C ASP A 212 2.19 11.07 -3.27
N HIS A 213 2.60 9.83 -3.49
CA HIS A 213 1.86 8.67 -3.00
C HIS A 213 1.82 8.59 -1.46
N MET A 214 2.91 8.95 -0.79
CA MET A 214 2.97 8.98 0.68
C MET A 214 2.06 10.08 1.24
N ASN A 215 2.12 11.29 0.68
CA ASN A 215 1.25 12.39 1.10
C ASN A 215 -0.24 12.01 0.95
N LYS A 216 -0.63 11.44 -0.19
CA LYS A 216 -2.00 10.94 -0.41
C LYS A 216 -2.41 9.86 0.59
N LEU A 217 -1.48 9.01 1.01
CA LEU A 217 -1.75 7.98 2.00
C LEU A 217 -1.95 8.57 3.39
N GLU A 218 -1.17 9.57 3.77
CA GLU A 218 -1.31 10.32 5.01
C GLU A 218 -2.66 11.04 5.07
N ASP A 219 -3.06 11.76 4.01
CA ASP A 219 -4.36 12.43 3.89
C ASP A 219 -5.54 11.43 4.08
N ILE A 220 -5.41 10.23 3.51
CA ILE A 220 -6.43 9.18 3.64
C ILE A 220 -6.49 8.66 5.09
N TYR A 221 -5.36 8.51 5.76
CA TYR A 221 -5.34 8.06 7.15
C TYR A 221 -5.93 9.10 8.09
N GLU A 222 -5.65 10.39 7.90
CA GLU A 222 -6.27 11.49 8.63
C GLU A 222 -7.80 11.49 8.44
N ALA A 223 -8.27 11.37 7.20
CA ALA A 223 -9.70 11.28 6.92
C ALA A 223 -10.38 10.04 7.55
N PHE A 224 -9.64 8.94 7.71
CA PHE A 224 -10.13 7.75 8.40
C PHE A 224 -10.20 7.94 9.91
N GLU A 225 -9.23 8.63 10.50
CA GLU A 225 -9.19 8.98 11.91
C GLU A 225 -10.39 9.88 12.27
N ASP A 226 -10.63 10.94 11.51
CA ASP A 226 -11.78 11.82 11.68
C ASP A 226 -13.10 11.04 11.66
N LYS A 227 -13.29 10.15 10.70
CA LYS A 227 -14.48 9.31 10.62
C LYS A 227 -14.68 8.41 11.84
N LEU A 228 -13.58 7.88 12.39
CA LEU A 228 -13.64 7.03 13.58
C LEU A 228 -13.91 7.83 14.86
N LEU A 229 -13.48 9.10 14.91
CA LEU A 229 -13.72 9.99 16.04
C LEU A 229 -15.14 10.55 16.03
N ASP A 230 -15.68 10.90 14.85
CA ASP A 230 -16.98 11.56 14.72
C ASP A 230 -18.17 10.61 14.83
N SER A 231 -18.04 9.35 14.47
CA SER A 231 -19.14 8.40 14.50
C SER A 231 -18.77 7.03 15.04
N TYR A 232 -19.56 6.58 16.04
CA TYR A 232 -19.51 5.19 16.52
C TYR A 232 -20.04 4.16 15.49
N ASN A 233 -20.62 4.64 14.37
CA ASN A 233 -21.07 3.79 13.28
C ASN A 233 -19.99 3.71 12.21
N THR A 234 -19.10 2.77 12.37
CA THR A 234 -18.13 2.41 11.34
C THR A 234 -18.85 1.74 10.18
N ASP A 235 -18.64 2.26 8.98
CA ASP A 235 -19.16 1.69 7.74
C ASP A 235 -18.60 0.26 7.55
N ASP A 236 -19.44 -0.69 7.09
CA ASP A 236 -19.03 -2.08 6.84
C ASP A 236 -17.85 -2.18 5.85
N ASN A 237 -17.63 -1.14 5.04
CA ASN A 237 -16.54 -1.04 4.08
C ASN A 237 -15.20 -0.54 4.67
N PHE A 238 -15.18 -0.03 5.91
CA PHE A 238 -13.99 0.56 6.51
C PHE A 238 -12.77 -0.37 6.51
N LEU A 239 -12.96 -1.62 6.95
CA LEU A 239 -11.88 -2.62 6.98
C LEU A 239 -11.35 -2.94 5.58
N THR A 240 -12.23 -2.96 4.58
CA THR A 240 -11.83 -3.20 3.19
C THR A 240 -10.98 -2.05 2.67
N GLN A 241 -11.37 -0.81 2.94
CA GLN A 241 -10.61 0.38 2.58
C GLN A 241 -9.25 0.41 3.31
N LEU A 242 -9.24 0.13 4.61
CA LEU A 242 -8.01 0.07 5.40
C LEU A 242 -7.04 -1.01 4.87
N LYS A 243 -7.56 -2.17 4.43
CA LYS A 243 -6.76 -3.23 3.80
C LYS A 243 -6.12 -2.76 2.47
N ILE A 244 -6.85 -2.00 1.66
CA ILE A 244 -6.33 -1.42 0.41
C ILE A 244 -5.18 -0.46 0.71
N GLN A 245 -5.36 0.45 1.68
CA GLN A 245 -4.31 1.40 2.02
C GLN A 245 -3.06 0.70 2.61
N ARG A 246 -3.26 -0.33 3.41
CA ARG A 246 -2.15 -1.16 3.90
C ARG A 246 -1.37 -1.82 2.76
N ALA A 247 -2.05 -2.31 1.73
CA ALA A 247 -1.39 -2.89 0.56
C ALA A 247 -0.56 -1.83 -0.18
N ARG A 248 -1.08 -0.61 -0.38
CA ARG A 248 -0.35 0.52 -0.97
C ARG A 248 0.90 0.86 -0.18
N TYR A 249 0.76 1.03 1.14
CA TYR A 249 1.89 1.25 2.05
C TYR A 249 2.98 0.18 1.90
N GLN A 250 2.60 -1.11 1.91
CA GLN A 250 3.55 -2.20 1.79
C GLN A 250 4.27 -2.21 0.45
N THR A 251 3.57 -1.90 -0.63
CA THR A 251 4.15 -1.81 -1.98
C THR A 251 5.19 -0.70 -2.07
N ILE A 252 4.88 0.50 -1.57
CA ILE A 252 5.80 1.64 -1.54
C ILE A 252 7.03 1.29 -0.68
N LYS A 253 6.81 0.74 0.52
CA LYS A 253 7.89 0.35 1.43
C LYS A 253 8.87 -0.63 0.80
N GLN A 254 8.37 -1.66 0.10
CA GLN A 254 9.21 -2.65 -0.57
C GLN A 254 10.04 -2.06 -1.71
N SER A 255 9.58 -0.97 -2.31
CA SER A 255 10.28 -0.29 -3.40
C SER A 255 11.34 0.69 -2.91
N ILE A 256 11.15 1.32 -1.74
CA ILE A 256 12.05 2.38 -1.24
C ILE A 256 13.24 1.82 -0.44
N LEU A 257 13.00 0.90 0.49
CA LEU A 257 14.02 0.51 1.46
C LEU A 257 15.29 -0.08 0.81
N PRO A 258 15.21 -0.97 -0.20
CA PRO A 258 16.41 -1.51 -0.83
C PRO A 258 17.22 -0.46 -1.59
N LEU A 259 16.53 0.56 -2.15
CA LEU A 259 17.19 1.64 -2.88
C LEU A 259 17.96 2.57 -1.97
N LYS A 260 17.43 2.89 -0.79
CA LYS A 260 18.11 3.71 0.21
C LYS A 260 19.49 3.14 0.57
N ASP A 261 19.52 1.84 0.85
CA ASP A 261 20.77 1.16 1.23
C ASP A 261 21.79 1.15 0.07
N GLY A 262 21.31 1.02 -1.16
CA GLY A 262 22.13 1.11 -2.35
C GLY A 262 22.69 2.51 -2.57
N PHE A 263 21.88 3.56 -2.46
CA PHE A 263 22.32 4.95 -2.58
C PHE A 263 23.31 5.37 -1.48
N TYR A 264 23.15 4.85 -0.28
CA TYR A 264 24.10 5.06 0.80
C TYR A 264 25.51 4.58 0.40
N LYS A 265 25.61 3.39 -0.20
CA LYS A 265 26.90 2.83 -0.65
C LYS A 265 27.53 3.66 -1.76
N ILE A 266 26.75 4.16 -2.73
CA ILE A 266 27.24 5.03 -3.80
C ILE A 266 27.85 6.30 -3.20
N ARG A 267 27.15 6.94 -2.27
CA ARG A 267 27.61 8.16 -1.61
C ARG A 267 28.92 7.97 -0.85
N GLU A 268 29.08 6.85 -0.15
CA GLU A 268 30.27 6.55 0.66
C GLU A 268 31.48 6.15 -0.21
N ASN A 269 31.25 5.50 -1.34
CA ASN A 269 32.33 4.94 -2.16
C ASN A 269 32.89 5.93 -3.19
N GLU A 270 32.37 7.17 -3.27
CA GLU A 270 32.76 8.18 -4.25
C GLU A 270 32.95 7.56 -5.65
N ASP A 271 31.87 6.98 -6.19
CA ASP A 271 31.89 6.29 -7.48
C ASP A 271 32.43 7.21 -8.57
N GLU A 272 33.43 6.74 -9.35
CA GLU A 272 34.11 7.50 -10.42
C GLU A 272 33.15 8.01 -11.52
N LEU A 273 31.92 7.48 -11.57
CA LEU A 273 30.88 7.92 -12.51
C LEU A 273 30.27 9.28 -12.16
N PHE A 274 30.46 9.74 -10.91
CA PHE A 274 29.90 11.01 -10.46
C PHE A 274 30.97 12.08 -10.35
N SER A 275 30.66 13.26 -10.89
CA SER A 275 31.55 14.41 -10.74
C SER A 275 31.49 14.95 -9.30
N GLN A 276 32.60 15.43 -8.77
CA GLN A 276 32.62 16.06 -7.44
C GLN A 276 31.64 17.25 -7.31
N LYS A 277 31.32 17.91 -8.43
CA LYS A 277 30.35 19.00 -8.46
C LYS A 277 28.92 18.54 -8.25
N ASP A 278 28.60 17.30 -8.62
CA ASP A 278 27.26 16.74 -8.56
C ASP A 278 27.01 15.93 -7.27
N MET A 279 28.01 15.81 -6.38
CA MET A 279 27.86 15.23 -5.03
C MET A 279 26.76 15.92 -4.19
N ILE A 280 26.53 17.21 -4.42
CA ILE A 280 25.43 17.95 -3.78
C ILE A 280 24.07 17.33 -4.15
N TYR A 281 23.90 16.92 -5.41
CA TYR A 281 22.66 16.32 -5.90
C TYR A 281 22.50 14.89 -5.42
N ILE A 282 23.58 14.12 -5.28
CA ILE A 282 23.57 12.79 -4.64
C ILE A 282 23.07 12.92 -3.21
N ASN A 283 23.60 13.89 -2.46
CA ASN A 283 23.13 14.14 -1.10
C ASN A 283 21.65 14.56 -1.08
N ALA A 284 21.19 15.38 -2.01
CA ALA A 284 19.77 15.77 -2.11
C ALA A 284 18.87 14.56 -2.38
N VAL A 285 19.25 13.65 -3.28
CA VAL A 285 18.52 12.40 -3.54
C VAL A 285 18.52 11.49 -2.30
N TYR A 286 19.66 11.38 -1.60
CA TYR A 286 19.75 10.61 -0.37
C TYR A 286 18.86 11.18 0.75
N GLU A 287 18.79 12.50 0.89
CA GLU A 287 17.87 13.16 1.84
C GLU A 287 16.40 12.89 1.49
N GLN A 288 16.03 12.77 0.23
CA GLN A 288 14.69 12.33 -0.16
C GLN A 288 14.40 10.90 0.27
N PHE A 289 15.37 9.98 0.15
CA PHE A 289 15.21 8.63 0.69
C PHE A 289 15.02 8.63 2.20
N ASN A 290 15.75 9.48 2.93
CA ASN A 290 15.58 9.64 4.37
C ASN A 290 14.17 10.16 4.70
N TYR A 291 13.72 11.20 4.00
CA TYR A 291 12.37 11.74 4.15
C TYR A 291 11.31 10.67 3.92
N LEU A 292 11.37 9.93 2.80
CA LEU A 292 10.45 8.85 2.48
C LEU A 292 10.46 7.74 3.54
N THR A 293 11.63 7.41 4.09
CA THR A 293 11.74 6.41 5.15
C THR A 293 11.05 6.88 6.43
N GLN A 294 11.21 8.16 6.77
CA GLN A 294 10.53 8.76 7.92
C GLN A 294 9.01 8.81 7.71
N SER A 295 8.53 9.24 6.55
CA SER A 295 7.09 9.20 6.21
C SER A 295 6.51 7.78 6.28
N LEU A 296 7.27 6.76 5.86
CA LEU A 296 6.87 5.36 6.02
C LEU A 296 6.67 4.97 7.49
N GLU A 297 7.53 5.43 8.40
CA GLU A 297 7.35 5.14 9.83
C GLU A 297 6.14 5.89 10.39
N VAL A 298 5.94 7.17 10.04
CA VAL A 298 4.75 7.94 10.43
C VAL A 298 3.47 7.27 9.93
N CYS A 299 3.39 6.86 8.66
CA CYS A 299 2.25 6.14 8.12
C CYS A 299 2.00 4.81 8.85
N ARG A 300 3.05 4.09 9.26
CA ARG A 300 2.91 2.87 10.04
C ARG A 300 2.28 3.14 11.40
N GLU A 301 2.76 4.16 12.11
CA GLU A 301 2.21 4.56 13.40
C GLU A 301 0.75 5.00 13.29
N SER A 302 0.41 5.82 12.28
CA SER A 302 -0.96 6.23 12.00
C SER A 302 -1.88 5.03 11.71
N PHE A 303 -1.39 4.04 10.94
CA PHE A 303 -2.14 2.81 10.70
C PHE A 303 -2.42 2.04 11.99
N ASP A 304 -1.44 1.90 12.88
CA ASP A 304 -1.60 1.22 14.16
C ASP A 304 -2.60 1.98 15.07
N VAL A 305 -2.58 3.31 15.06
CA VAL A 305 -3.59 4.15 15.75
C VAL A 305 -4.98 3.90 15.19
N LEU A 306 -5.16 3.89 13.88
CA LEU A 306 -6.47 3.63 13.23
C LEU A 306 -7.03 2.24 13.61
N VAL A 307 -6.19 1.21 13.64
CA VAL A 307 -6.59 -0.13 14.05
C VAL A 307 -7.05 -0.13 15.52
N ASN A 308 -6.33 0.54 16.41
CA ASN A 308 -6.67 0.63 17.82
C ASN A 308 -7.97 1.43 18.05
N LEU A 309 -8.16 2.53 17.34
CA LEU A 309 -9.41 3.31 17.37
C LEU A 309 -10.60 2.48 16.89
N TYR A 310 -10.44 1.74 15.78
CA TYR A 310 -11.48 0.85 15.28
C TYR A 310 -11.89 -0.21 16.31
N ILE A 311 -10.90 -0.86 16.95
CA ILE A 311 -11.14 -1.86 18.01
C ILE A 311 -11.88 -1.20 19.19
N SER A 312 -11.38 -0.04 19.66
CA SER A 312 -12.00 0.70 20.76
C SER A 312 -13.45 1.07 20.47
N ASN A 313 -13.77 1.55 19.28
CA ASN A 313 -15.14 1.89 18.88
C ASN A 313 -16.05 0.66 18.85
N ASN A 314 -15.54 -0.47 18.38
CA ASN A 314 -16.29 -1.73 18.43
C ASN A 314 -16.55 -2.19 19.87
N ASP A 315 -15.60 -2.04 20.77
CA ASP A 315 -15.75 -2.36 22.18
C ASP A 315 -16.79 -1.45 22.86
N LEU A 316 -16.77 -0.15 22.57
CA LEU A 316 -17.77 0.81 23.04
C LEU A 316 -19.17 0.44 22.54
N ARG A 317 -19.31 0.09 21.27
CA ARG A 317 -20.58 -0.38 20.68
C ARG A 317 -21.07 -1.67 21.33
N MET A 318 -20.18 -2.64 21.55
CA MET A 318 -20.50 -3.88 22.24
C MET A 318 -21.00 -3.61 23.66
N ASN A 319 -20.29 -2.73 24.39
CA ASN A 319 -20.67 -2.33 25.73
C ASN A 319 -22.06 -1.66 25.77
N GLU A 320 -22.37 -0.82 24.78
CA GLU A 320 -23.70 -0.21 24.66
C GLU A 320 -24.80 -1.24 24.40
N ILE A 321 -24.58 -2.20 23.51
CA ILE A 321 -25.51 -3.32 23.26
C ILE A 321 -25.70 -4.14 24.52
N MET A 322 -24.62 -4.51 25.20
CA MET A 322 -24.66 -5.25 26.46
C MET A 322 -25.42 -4.49 27.55
N LYS A 323 -25.21 -3.19 27.64
CA LYS A 323 -25.90 -2.31 28.58
C LYS A 323 -27.43 -2.31 28.30
N ARG A 324 -27.84 -2.13 27.04
CA ARG A 324 -29.28 -2.20 26.66
C ARG A 324 -29.89 -3.57 27.00
N LEU A 325 -29.18 -4.66 26.70
CA LEU A 325 -29.64 -6.01 26.99
C LEU A 325 -29.77 -6.23 28.50
N THR A 326 -28.82 -5.75 29.30
CA THR A 326 -28.82 -5.85 30.76
C THR A 326 -30.01 -5.10 31.35
N VAL A 327 -30.35 -3.90 30.85
CA VAL A 327 -31.51 -3.13 31.30
C VAL A 327 -32.80 -3.89 31.02
N ILE A 328 -32.97 -4.41 29.81
CA ILE A 328 -34.18 -5.20 29.46
C ILE A 328 -34.29 -6.42 30.38
N THR A 329 -33.21 -7.19 30.55
CA THR A 329 -33.23 -8.40 31.35
C THR A 329 -33.49 -8.11 32.83
N ALA A 330 -32.92 -7.04 33.38
CA ALA A 330 -33.13 -6.66 34.78
C ALA A 330 -34.57 -6.22 35.09
N VAL A 331 -35.30 -5.69 34.09
CA VAL A 331 -36.74 -5.39 34.23
C VAL A 331 -37.59 -6.67 34.11
N PHE A 332 -37.26 -7.56 33.16
CA PHE A 332 -38.07 -8.74 32.90
C PHE A 332 -37.87 -9.89 33.90
N ILE A 333 -36.66 -10.06 34.48
CA ILE A 333 -36.42 -11.16 35.45
C ILE A 333 -37.38 -11.11 36.64
N PRO A 334 -37.58 -10.01 37.41
CA PRO A 334 -38.49 -9.97 38.53
C PRO A 334 -39.96 -10.13 38.10
N LEU A 335 -40.31 -9.60 36.93
CA LEU A 335 -41.68 -9.78 36.39
C LEU A 335 -41.97 -11.24 36.06
N THR A 336 -41.04 -11.92 35.39
CA THR A 336 -41.13 -13.34 35.04
C THR A 336 -41.18 -14.21 36.29
N PHE A 337 -40.40 -13.86 37.34
CA PHE A 337 -40.48 -14.55 38.63
C PHE A 337 -41.84 -14.44 39.27
N LEU A 338 -42.44 -13.23 39.32
CA LEU A 338 -43.78 -13.03 39.86
C LEU A 338 -44.84 -13.81 39.09
N VAL A 339 -44.82 -13.74 37.76
CA VAL A 339 -45.73 -14.53 36.91
C VAL A 339 -45.56 -16.03 37.12
N GLY A 340 -44.31 -16.48 37.29
CA GLY A 340 -44.00 -17.89 37.59
C GLY A 340 -44.57 -18.35 38.92
N VAL A 341 -44.43 -17.53 39.97
CA VAL A 341 -44.99 -17.84 41.30
C VAL A 341 -46.53 -17.93 41.24
N TRP A 342 -47.19 -16.97 40.59
CA TRP A 342 -48.65 -17.00 40.45
C TRP A 342 -49.15 -18.05 39.45
N GLY A 343 -48.30 -18.57 38.61
CA GLY A 343 -48.62 -19.67 37.68
C GLY A 343 -48.39 -21.07 38.28
N MET A 344 -48.01 -21.19 39.55
CA MET A 344 -47.85 -22.49 40.22
C MET A 344 -49.18 -23.13 40.56
N ASN A 345 -49.26 -24.45 40.46
CA ASN A 345 -50.46 -25.23 40.74
C ASN A 345 -50.49 -25.74 42.20
N TYR A 346 -50.46 -24.82 43.16
CA TYR A 346 -50.65 -25.21 44.59
C TYR A 346 -52.12 -25.23 44.98
N GLU A 347 -52.50 -26.21 45.80
CA GLU A 347 -53.92 -26.36 46.27
C GLU A 347 -54.37 -25.18 47.12
N HIS A 348 -53.50 -24.51 47.85
CA HIS A 348 -53.85 -23.40 48.77
C HIS A 348 -53.07 -22.13 48.35
N MET A 349 -53.67 -21.39 47.40
CA MET A 349 -53.23 -20.05 47.06
C MET A 349 -54.30 -19.02 47.43
N PRO A 350 -54.13 -18.31 48.55
CA PRO A 350 -55.16 -17.37 49.02
C PRO A 350 -55.31 -16.18 48.05
N GLU A 351 -54.28 -15.78 47.31
CA GLU A 351 -54.35 -14.68 46.38
C GLU A 351 -55.29 -14.93 45.17
N LEU A 352 -55.45 -16.18 44.76
CA LEU A 352 -56.34 -16.55 43.63
C LEU A 352 -57.83 -16.49 43.99
N LYS A 353 -58.21 -16.45 45.29
CA LYS A 353 -59.54 -16.35 45.75
C LYS A 353 -60.02 -14.91 45.94
N LEU A 354 -59.14 -13.91 45.77
CA LEU A 354 -59.51 -12.49 45.87
C LEU A 354 -60.27 -12.03 44.63
N THR A 355 -61.45 -11.38 44.82
CA THR A 355 -62.31 -10.89 43.73
C THR A 355 -61.62 -9.93 42.77
N PHE A 356 -60.58 -9.23 43.22
CA PHE A 356 -59.72 -8.31 42.43
C PHE A 356 -58.27 -8.79 42.31
N GLY A 357 -57.96 -10.04 42.60
CA GLY A 357 -56.61 -10.59 42.62
C GLY A 357 -55.83 -10.37 41.30
N TYR A 358 -56.51 -10.54 40.15
CA TYR A 358 -55.93 -10.31 38.84
C TYR A 358 -55.47 -8.84 38.63
N LEU A 359 -56.32 -7.89 39.04
CA LEU A 359 -56.04 -6.46 38.88
C LEU A 359 -54.88 -6.03 39.80
N ILE A 360 -54.89 -6.58 41.04
CA ILE A 360 -53.75 -6.34 41.99
C ILE A 360 -52.44 -6.89 41.45
N ALA A 361 -52.43 -8.07 40.84
CA ALA A 361 -51.24 -8.64 40.24
C ALA A 361 -50.66 -7.75 39.14
N TRP A 362 -51.49 -7.19 38.25
CA TRP A 362 -51.07 -6.22 37.22
C TRP A 362 -50.49 -4.94 37.82
N VAL A 363 -51.12 -4.41 38.90
CA VAL A 363 -50.58 -3.19 39.58
C VAL A 363 -49.21 -3.46 40.19
N ILE A 364 -49.05 -4.63 40.85
CA ILE A 364 -47.76 -5.01 41.43
C ILE A 364 -46.69 -5.16 40.32
N MET A 365 -47.00 -5.84 39.23
CA MET A 365 -46.07 -5.97 38.10
C MET A 365 -45.66 -4.62 37.50
N LEU A 366 -46.60 -3.68 37.34
CA LEU A 366 -46.30 -2.32 36.86
C LEU A 366 -45.43 -1.56 37.88
N LEU A 367 -45.68 -1.64 39.18
CA LEU A 367 -44.86 -1.00 40.19
C LEU A 367 -43.46 -1.56 40.25
N VAL A 368 -43.30 -2.89 40.16
CA VAL A 368 -41.98 -3.54 40.11
C VAL A 368 -41.25 -3.15 38.82
N GLY A 369 -41.90 -3.19 37.68
CA GLY A 369 -41.30 -2.82 36.40
C GLY A 369 -40.86 -1.35 36.35
N MET A 370 -41.73 -0.42 36.79
CA MET A 370 -41.37 1.00 36.89
C MET A 370 -40.31 1.27 37.94
N GLY A 371 -40.35 0.59 39.08
CA GLY A 371 -39.36 0.74 40.16
C GLY A 371 -37.98 0.27 39.70
N THR A 372 -37.86 -0.86 39.04
CA THR A 372 -36.61 -1.36 38.48
C THR A 372 -36.09 -0.44 37.39
N TRP A 373 -36.93 0.04 36.47
CA TRP A 373 -36.54 0.98 35.43
C TRP A 373 -36.06 2.31 36.03
N TRP A 374 -36.81 2.87 37.00
CA TRP A 374 -36.40 4.12 37.68
C TRP A 374 -35.10 3.98 38.47
N PHE A 375 -34.89 2.85 39.16
CA PHE A 375 -33.64 2.53 39.88
C PHE A 375 -32.45 2.51 38.93
N MET A 376 -32.59 1.84 37.77
CA MET A 376 -31.50 1.78 36.79
C MET A 376 -31.20 3.16 36.18
N ARG A 377 -32.25 3.95 35.89
CA ARG A 377 -32.08 5.33 35.39
C ARG A 377 -31.41 6.23 36.41
N SER A 378 -31.72 6.13 37.70
CA SER A 378 -31.11 6.92 38.77
C SER A 378 -29.62 6.62 38.94
N ARG A 379 -29.19 5.40 38.62
CA ARG A 379 -27.77 4.95 38.67
C ARG A 379 -26.99 5.20 37.39
N LYS A 380 -27.59 5.89 36.43
CA LYS A 380 -26.95 6.19 35.11
C LYS A 380 -26.54 4.93 34.33
N TRP A 381 -27.25 3.83 34.48
CA TRP A 381 -27.06 2.62 33.73
C TRP A 381 -27.67 2.70 32.32
N TYR A 382 -28.36 3.80 32.07
CA TYR A 382 -28.98 4.14 30.81
C TYR A 382 -28.81 5.62 30.52
#